data_e80dfc5e31d5623bb6c444f6b2a8ef98
#
_entry.id   e80dfc5e31d5623bb6c444f6b2a8ef98
#
_cell.length_a   1.000
_cell.length_b   1.000
_cell.length_c   1.000
_cell.angle_alpha   90.00
_cell.angle_beta   90.00
_cell.angle_gamma   90.00
#
_symmetry.space_group_name_H-M   'P 1'
#
loop_
_entity.id
_entity.type
_entity.pdbx_description
1 polymer ?
#
loop_
_entity_poly.entity_id
_entity_poly.type
_entity_poly.pdbx_seq_one_letter_code
_entity_poly.pdbx_strand_id
1 'polypeptide(L)'
;MNDNMKNTFKNFRKNIVEYIITNRLFISYVILSLIATICLRKFTIDSAFKFKPLITDLGFILLIGSFGYLIKPKNQFKYYFGWLIIFNLMCLISSIYYRFFTSFPSIGELATMGQTETVTGSILDKLRFSYGIYIIIPIIFYLIHKNLLSSTYYYFIDKIEKSKKMFVSTLVISLLFVSYTFGVATNADYSRLSKQWNRIYIVERFGIIMYQCNDFVQFLRPQLSSLFGQEKAVLEFNNYFDKKEEHKDNKYTGILKGKNIVFIHMESMQSFLMNLKFNGEEVTPNLNKL
;
A
#
# COMPACT_ATOMS: atom_id res chain seq x y z
N MET A 1 -21.54 43.37 21.06
CA MET A 1 -20.87 42.62 19.98
C MET A 1 -21.32 43.25 18.67
N ASN A 2 -20.41 43.91 17.96
CA ASN A 2 -20.67 44.85 16.88
C ASN A 2 -21.43 44.19 15.73
N ASP A 3 -22.48 44.84 15.15
CA ASP A 3 -23.28 44.28 14.04
C ASP A 3 -22.45 43.94 12.82
N ASN A 4 -21.33 44.60 12.60
CA ASN A 4 -20.32 44.28 11.61
C ASN A 4 -19.71 42.88 11.85
N MET A 5 -19.45 42.49 13.09
CA MET A 5 -18.91 41.16 13.44
C MET A 5 -19.94 40.05 13.20
N LYS A 6 -21.21 40.28 13.50
CA LYS A 6 -22.31 39.34 13.23
C LYS A 6 -22.51 39.11 11.72
N ASN A 7 -22.45 40.17 10.92
CA ASN A 7 -22.56 40.07 9.47
C ASN A 7 -21.35 39.36 8.82
N THR A 8 -20.14 39.63 9.30
CA THR A 8 -18.93 38.95 8.86
C THR A 8 -19.00 37.44 9.18
N PHE A 9 -19.44 37.05 10.37
CA PHE A 9 -19.62 35.68 10.79
C PHE A 9 -20.73 34.97 9.98
N LYS A 10 -21.82 35.63 9.68
CA LYS A 10 -22.92 35.11 8.85
C LYS A 10 -22.46 34.86 7.41
N ASN A 11 -21.71 35.79 6.83
CA ASN A 11 -21.14 35.65 5.48
C ASN A 11 -20.09 34.56 5.42
N PHE A 12 -19.21 34.47 6.42
CA PHE A 12 -18.22 33.38 6.54
C PHE A 12 -18.88 32.01 6.61
N ARG A 13 -19.91 31.83 7.45
CA ARG A 13 -20.68 30.58 7.56
C ARG A 13 -21.37 30.24 6.24
N LYS A 14 -21.94 31.21 5.54
CA LYS A 14 -22.58 31.02 4.23
C LYS A 14 -21.54 30.50 3.20
N ASN A 15 -20.38 31.14 3.14
CA ASN A 15 -19.30 30.73 2.22
C ASN A 15 -18.78 29.34 2.50
N ILE A 16 -18.63 28.92 3.78
CA ILE A 16 -18.22 27.56 4.16
C ILE A 16 -19.28 26.54 3.72
N VAL A 17 -20.54 26.81 3.99
CA VAL A 17 -21.64 25.90 3.61
C VAL A 17 -21.70 25.75 2.08
N GLU A 18 -21.61 26.86 1.34
CA GLU A 18 -21.55 26.83 -0.12
C GLU A 18 -20.34 26.03 -0.63
N TYR A 19 -19.16 26.21 -0.01
CA TYR A 19 -17.96 25.45 -0.32
C TYR A 19 -18.15 23.94 -0.10
N ILE A 20 -18.69 23.56 1.06
CA ILE A 20 -18.97 22.14 1.40
C ILE A 20 -19.97 21.54 0.42
N ILE A 21 -21.04 22.25 0.10
CA ILE A 21 -22.07 21.79 -0.85
C ILE A 21 -21.46 21.59 -2.24
N THR A 22 -20.65 22.53 -2.71
CA THR A 22 -20.04 22.49 -4.04
C THR A 22 -19.00 21.35 -4.15
N ASN A 23 -18.24 21.08 -3.09
CA ASN A 23 -17.16 20.08 -3.10
C ASN A 23 -17.54 18.76 -2.40
N ARG A 24 -18.80 18.55 -2.12
CA ARG A 24 -19.28 17.42 -1.29
C ARG A 24 -18.89 16.04 -1.84
N LEU A 25 -18.84 15.83 -3.16
CA LEU A 25 -18.36 14.57 -3.75
C LEU A 25 -16.89 14.33 -3.42
N PHE A 26 -16.06 15.33 -3.61
CA PHE A 26 -14.64 15.27 -3.27
C PHE A 26 -14.44 15.04 -1.76
N ILE A 27 -15.12 15.82 -0.92
CA ILE A 27 -15.04 15.72 0.54
C ILE A 27 -15.47 14.34 1.02
N SER A 28 -16.60 13.82 0.51
CA SER A 28 -17.09 12.48 0.84
C SER A 28 -16.11 11.40 0.39
N TYR A 29 -15.54 11.52 -0.80
CA TYR A 29 -14.51 10.62 -1.29
C TYR A 29 -13.30 10.59 -0.34
N VAL A 30 -12.78 11.76 0.05
CA VAL A 30 -11.61 11.85 0.95
C VAL A 30 -11.92 11.22 2.31
N ILE A 31 -13.04 11.59 2.93
CA ILE A 31 -13.42 11.08 4.26
C ILE A 31 -13.61 9.55 4.22
N LEU A 32 -14.36 9.05 3.26
CA LEU A 32 -14.68 7.62 3.16
C LEU A 32 -13.45 6.78 2.79
N SER A 33 -12.55 7.29 1.96
CA SER A 33 -11.27 6.64 1.67
C SER A 33 -10.36 6.59 2.90
N LEU A 34 -10.29 7.66 3.70
CA LEU A 34 -9.55 7.66 4.97
C LEU A 34 -10.14 6.68 5.98
N ILE A 35 -11.47 6.61 6.10
CA ILE A 35 -12.12 5.63 6.97
C ILE A 35 -11.71 4.21 6.57
N ALA A 36 -11.67 3.89 5.28
CA ALA A 36 -11.23 2.57 4.81
C ALA A 36 -9.79 2.25 5.26
N THR A 37 -8.82 3.18 5.11
CA THR A 37 -7.43 2.96 5.54
C THR A 37 -7.27 2.90 7.06
N ILE A 38 -8.07 3.65 7.82
CA ILE A 38 -8.13 3.57 9.28
C ILE A 38 -8.65 2.21 9.73
N CYS A 39 -9.76 1.75 9.14
CA CYS A 39 -10.34 0.43 9.43
C CYS A 39 -9.34 -0.70 9.11
N LEU A 40 -8.62 -0.61 7.98
CA LEU A 40 -7.56 -1.57 7.67
C LEU A 40 -6.54 -1.67 8.80
N ARG A 41 -5.96 -0.54 9.23
CA ARG A 41 -4.97 -0.53 10.33
C ARG A 41 -5.55 -1.04 11.63
N LYS A 42 -6.82 -0.75 11.91
CA LYS A 42 -7.51 -1.28 13.11
C LYS A 42 -7.68 -2.80 13.06
N PHE A 43 -7.99 -3.35 11.89
CA PHE A 43 -8.25 -4.79 11.76
C PHE A 43 -6.98 -5.64 11.62
N THR A 44 -5.86 -5.02 11.28
CA THR A 44 -4.60 -5.72 11.03
C THR A 44 -3.56 -5.48 12.13
N ILE A 45 -3.09 -4.27 12.30
CA ILE A 45 -1.94 -3.92 13.14
C ILE A 45 -2.32 -3.18 14.42
N ASP A 46 -3.61 -3.03 14.71
CA ASP A 46 -4.18 -2.30 15.85
C ASP A 46 -3.59 -0.88 16.07
N SER A 47 -3.24 -0.22 14.97
CA SER A 47 -2.62 1.11 14.98
C SER A 47 -3.43 2.15 14.20
N ALA A 48 -4.76 2.19 14.42
CA ALA A 48 -5.73 2.96 13.65
C ALA A 48 -5.37 4.45 13.47
N PHE A 49 -4.93 5.12 14.53
CA PHE A 49 -4.78 6.57 14.59
C PHE A 49 -3.31 7.05 14.67
N LYS A 50 -2.34 6.26 14.22
CA LYS A 50 -0.96 6.76 14.08
C LYS A 50 -0.92 7.90 13.08
N PHE A 51 -0.34 9.04 13.48
CA PHE A 51 -0.34 10.29 12.72
C PHE A 51 0.39 10.19 11.38
N LYS A 52 1.58 9.58 11.37
CA LYS A 52 2.43 9.50 10.17
C LYS A 52 1.74 8.79 9.00
N PRO A 53 1.23 7.53 9.14
CA PRO A 53 0.55 6.86 8.04
C PRO A 53 -0.77 7.54 7.65
N LEU A 54 -1.45 8.22 8.58
CA LEU A 54 -2.67 8.97 8.26
C LEU A 54 -2.39 10.14 7.32
N ILE A 55 -1.34 10.93 7.59
CA ILE A 55 -0.95 12.04 6.72
C ILE A 55 -0.54 11.53 5.33
N THR A 56 0.20 10.44 5.28
CA THR A 56 0.63 9.86 4.00
C THR A 56 -0.57 9.39 3.19
N ASP A 57 -1.45 8.59 3.79
CA ASP A 57 -2.67 8.12 3.12
C ASP A 57 -3.53 9.30 2.65
N LEU A 58 -3.72 10.31 3.51
CA LEU A 58 -4.43 11.54 3.15
C LEU A 58 -3.75 12.26 1.97
N GLY A 59 -2.43 12.38 1.98
CA GLY A 59 -1.67 12.97 0.88
C GLY A 59 -1.95 12.29 -0.46
N PHE A 60 -1.88 10.97 -0.51
CA PHE A 60 -2.18 10.22 -1.74
C PHE A 60 -3.66 10.27 -2.14
N ILE A 61 -4.59 10.20 -1.18
CA ILE A 61 -6.03 10.35 -1.44
C ILE A 61 -6.33 11.72 -2.06
N LEU A 62 -5.75 12.79 -1.50
CA LEU A 62 -5.87 14.15 -2.04
C LEU A 62 -5.22 14.28 -3.42
N LEU A 63 -4.03 13.68 -3.61
CA LEU A 63 -3.33 13.69 -4.89
C LEU A 63 -4.21 13.12 -6.01
N ILE A 64 -4.70 11.91 -5.82
CA ILE A 64 -5.59 11.25 -6.77
C ILE A 64 -6.91 12.02 -6.90
N GLY A 65 -7.49 12.44 -5.77
CA GLY A 65 -8.74 13.18 -5.74
C GLY A 65 -8.67 14.53 -6.47
N SER A 66 -7.52 15.20 -6.49
CA SER A 66 -7.34 16.49 -7.15
C SER A 66 -7.65 16.42 -8.65
N PHE A 67 -7.28 15.33 -9.32
CA PHE A 67 -7.55 15.14 -10.75
C PHE A 67 -9.05 15.09 -11.07
N GLY A 68 -9.91 14.77 -10.11
CA GLY A 68 -11.36 14.82 -10.28
C GLY A 68 -11.87 16.22 -10.63
N TYR A 69 -11.15 17.28 -10.24
CA TYR A 69 -11.50 18.66 -10.61
C TYR A 69 -11.25 18.98 -12.09
N LEU A 70 -10.43 18.20 -12.79
CA LEU A 70 -10.19 18.34 -14.22
C LEU A 70 -11.24 17.61 -15.06
N ILE A 71 -12.05 16.77 -14.44
CA ILE A 71 -13.06 15.95 -15.10
C ILE A 71 -14.38 16.71 -15.19
N LYS A 72 -15.09 16.55 -16.32
CA LYS A 72 -16.40 17.16 -16.51
C LYS A 72 -17.36 16.80 -15.36
N PRO A 73 -18.16 17.73 -14.84
CA PRO A 73 -18.99 17.53 -13.65
C PRO A 73 -19.83 16.25 -13.68
N LYS A 74 -20.43 15.92 -14.83
CA LYS A 74 -21.24 14.72 -15.04
C LYS A 74 -20.49 13.39 -14.83
N ASN A 75 -19.16 13.41 -14.97
CA ASN A 75 -18.31 12.23 -14.83
C ASN A 75 -17.53 12.20 -13.51
N GLN A 76 -17.56 13.26 -12.71
CA GLN A 76 -16.82 13.34 -11.44
C GLN A 76 -17.24 12.24 -10.46
N PHE A 77 -18.55 11.95 -10.39
CA PHE A 77 -19.03 10.84 -9.56
C PHE A 77 -18.39 9.52 -9.97
N LYS A 78 -18.36 9.18 -11.26
CA LYS A 78 -17.77 7.93 -11.76
C LYS A 78 -16.28 7.83 -11.39
N TYR A 79 -15.57 8.94 -11.48
CA TYR A 79 -14.15 9.02 -11.13
C TYR A 79 -13.92 8.75 -9.64
N TYR A 80 -14.58 9.50 -8.76
CA TYR A 80 -14.43 9.32 -7.32
C TYR A 80 -14.93 7.96 -6.84
N PHE A 81 -16.03 7.48 -7.39
CA PHE A 81 -16.59 6.17 -7.07
C PHE A 81 -15.65 5.03 -7.49
N GLY A 82 -15.07 5.12 -8.68
CA GLY A 82 -14.08 4.15 -9.15
C GLY A 82 -12.85 4.06 -8.25
N TRP A 83 -12.26 5.19 -7.89
CA TRP A 83 -11.12 5.21 -6.96
C TRP A 83 -11.50 4.76 -5.56
N LEU A 84 -12.68 5.13 -5.07
CA LEU A 84 -13.18 4.66 -3.78
C LEU A 84 -13.32 3.13 -3.75
N ILE A 85 -13.84 2.52 -4.81
CA ILE A 85 -13.92 1.05 -4.94
C ILE A 85 -12.51 0.45 -4.93
N ILE A 86 -11.56 0.99 -5.70
CA ILE A 86 -10.18 0.51 -5.74
C ILE A 86 -9.56 0.52 -4.34
N PHE A 87 -9.69 1.62 -3.59
CA PHE A 87 -9.17 1.71 -2.22
C PHE A 87 -9.85 0.73 -1.26
N ASN A 88 -11.17 0.57 -1.36
CA ASN A 88 -11.89 -0.38 -0.50
C ASN A 88 -11.53 -1.83 -0.82
N LEU A 89 -11.39 -2.20 -2.09
CA LEU A 89 -10.94 -3.53 -2.50
C LEU A 89 -9.50 -3.80 -2.03
N MET A 90 -8.59 -2.84 -2.19
CA MET A 90 -7.23 -2.93 -1.68
C MET A 90 -7.22 -3.17 -0.16
N CYS A 91 -8.03 -2.42 0.60
CA CYS A 91 -8.14 -2.58 2.05
C CYS A 91 -8.77 -3.93 2.43
N LEU A 92 -9.80 -4.38 1.73
CA LEU A 92 -10.45 -5.67 1.95
C LEU A 92 -9.47 -6.83 1.72
N ILE A 93 -8.83 -6.86 0.54
CA ILE A 93 -7.84 -7.89 0.19
C ILE A 93 -6.70 -7.91 1.22
N SER A 94 -6.17 -6.74 1.58
CA SER A 94 -5.10 -6.63 2.58
C SER A 94 -5.54 -7.10 3.96
N SER A 95 -6.78 -6.85 4.38
CA SER A 95 -7.32 -7.31 5.66
C SER A 95 -7.48 -8.84 5.71
N ILE A 96 -7.97 -9.43 4.62
CA ILE A 96 -8.11 -10.90 4.50
C ILE A 96 -6.73 -11.54 4.46
N TYR A 97 -5.82 -11.05 3.63
CA TYR A 97 -4.45 -11.57 3.49
C TYR A 97 -3.69 -11.52 4.82
N TYR A 98 -3.78 -10.38 5.54
CA TYR A 98 -3.12 -10.23 6.84
C TYR A 98 -3.57 -11.29 7.86
N ARG A 99 -4.83 -11.71 7.79
CA ARG A 99 -5.38 -12.72 8.70
C ARG A 99 -4.80 -14.13 8.44
N PHE A 100 -4.31 -14.40 7.23
CA PHE A 100 -3.63 -15.66 6.91
C PHE A 100 -2.14 -15.61 7.23
N PHE A 101 -1.50 -14.55 6.75
CA PHE A 101 -0.04 -14.48 6.65
C PHE A 101 0.59 -13.53 7.67
N THR A 102 -0.22 -12.85 8.50
CA THR A 102 0.26 -11.80 9.43
C THR A 102 1.19 -10.78 8.77
N SER A 103 0.95 -10.52 7.48
CA SER A 103 1.71 -9.60 6.63
C SER A 103 0.78 -8.97 5.60
N PHE A 104 1.26 -7.96 4.85
CA PHE A 104 0.50 -7.32 3.77
C PHE A 104 0.84 -7.96 2.42
N PRO A 105 -0.15 -8.09 1.50
CA PRO A 105 0.06 -8.72 0.20
C PRO A 105 0.95 -7.87 -0.70
N SER A 106 1.82 -8.55 -1.47
CA SER A 106 2.51 -7.96 -2.62
C SER A 106 1.69 -8.18 -3.89
N ILE A 107 1.79 -7.26 -4.84
CA ILE A 107 1.16 -7.39 -6.16
C ILE A 107 1.70 -8.61 -6.91
N GLY A 108 3.01 -8.89 -6.75
CA GLY A 108 3.63 -10.09 -7.32
C GLY A 108 3.02 -11.38 -6.77
N GLU A 109 2.77 -11.45 -5.45
CA GLU A 109 2.12 -12.60 -4.82
C GLU A 109 0.66 -12.75 -5.27
N LEU A 110 -0.07 -11.64 -5.37
CA LEU A 110 -1.46 -11.65 -5.86
C LEU A 110 -1.54 -12.14 -7.32
N ALA A 111 -0.57 -11.78 -8.16
CA ALA A 111 -0.52 -12.23 -9.55
C ALA A 111 -0.31 -13.75 -9.68
N THR A 112 0.33 -14.39 -8.70
CA THR A 112 0.56 -15.85 -8.68
C THR A 112 -0.55 -16.63 -7.98
N MET A 113 -1.41 -15.99 -7.21
CA MET A 113 -2.52 -16.63 -6.46
C MET A 113 -3.53 -17.35 -7.38
N GLY A 114 -3.66 -16.97 -8.65
CA GLY A 114 -4.53 -17.65 -9.61
C GLY A 114 -4.15 -19.10 -9.91
N GLN A 115 -2.97 -19.57 -9.47
CA GLN A 115 -2.50 -20.94 -9.66
C GLN A 115 -2.90 -21.88 -8.51
N THR A 116 -3.54 -21.39 -7.45
CA THR A 116 -3.89 -22.15 -6.26
C THR A 116 -5.40 -22.29 -6.10
N GLU A 117 -6.02 -23.21 -6.84
CA GLU A 117 -7.47 -23.52 -6.75
C GLU A 117 -7.92 -23.96 -5.35
N THR A 118 -7.00 -24.46 -4.53
CA THR A 118 -7.28 -25.01 -3.19
C THR A 118 -7.54 -23.98 -2.10
N VAL A 119 -7.34 -22.67 -2.36
CA VAL A 119 -7.36 -21.63 -1.31
C VAL A 119 -8.76 -21.02 -1.08
N THR A 120 -9.70 -21.18 -2.02
CA THR A 120 -11.01 -20.52 -1.98
C THR A 120 -11.86 -20.91 -0.77
N GLY A 121 -11.88 -22.18 -0.35
CA GLY A 121 -12.61 -22.63 0.85
C GLY A 121 -12.07 -21.98 2.13
N SER A 122 -10.76 -21.87 2.24
CA SER A 122 -10.11 -21.26 3.40
C SER A 122 -10.33 -19.75 3.51
N ILE A 123 -10.56 -19.04 2.40
CA ILE A 123 -10.83 -17.59 2.39
C ILE A 123 -12.14 -17.27 3.10
N LEU A 124 -13.19 -18.07 2.84
CA LEU A 124 -14.51 -17.87 3.44
C LEU A 124 -14.46 -17.99 4.97
N ASP A 125 -13.68 -18.94 5.51
CA ASP A 125 -13.52 -19.15 6.95
C ASP A 125 -12.83 -17.97 7.67
N LYS A 126 -12.12 -17.14 6.93
CA LYS A 126 -11.38 -15.98 7.47
C LYS A 126 -12.14 -14.66 7.33
N LEU A 127 -13.27 -14.63 6.65
CA LEU A 127 -14.10 -13.44 6.56
C LEU A 127 -14.66 -13.07 7.94
N ARG A 128 -14.62 -11.78 8.25
CA ARG A 128 -15.27 -11.21 9.45
C ARG A 128 -16.38 -10.27 9.04
N PHE A 129 -17.45 -10.22 9.82
CA PHE A 129 -18.53 -9.24 9.63
C PHE A 129 -18.02 -7.80 9.59
N SER A 130 -16.97 -7.49 10.37
CA SER A 130 -16.34 -6.16 10.37
C SER A 130 -15.81 -5.73 8.99
N TYR A 131 -15.44 -6.67 8.10
CA TYR A 131 -14.99 -6.35 6.76
C TYR A 131 -16.14 -5.87 5.85
N GLY A 132 -17.39 -6.04 6.25
CA GLY A 132 -18.55 -5.46 5.60
C GLY A 132 -18.48 -3.94 5.46
N ILE A 133 -17.67 -3.26 6.29
CA ILE A 133 -17.42 -1.81 6.18
C ILE A 133 -16.91 -1.42 4.79
N TYR A 134 -16.07 -2.25 4.16
CA TYR A 134 -15.51 -1.97 2.84
C TYR A 134 -16.56 -2.06 1.71
N ILE A 135 -17.69 -2.76 1.96
CA ILE A 135 -18.85 -2.79 1.06
C ILE A 135 -19.79 -1.63 1.38
N ILE A 136 -19.97 -1.32 2.65
CA ILE A 136 -20.86 -0.24 3.13
C ILE A 136 -20.37 1.13 2.67
N ILE A 137 -19.06 1.37 2.70
CA ILE A 137 -18.47 2.67 2.31
C ILE A 137 -18.86 3.09 0.87
N PRO A 138 -18.69 2.26 -0.18
CA PRO A 138 -19.17 2.61 -1.53
C PRO A 138 -20.69 2.82 -1.60
N ILE A 139 -21.47 2.08 -0.84
CA ILE A 139 -22.94 2.25 -0.78
C ILE A 139 -23.29 3.62 -0.20
N ILE A 140 -22.65 4.01 0.91
CA ILE A 140 -22.84 5.33 1.51
C ILE A 140 -22.50 6.44 0.50
N PHE A 141 -21.37 6.31 -0.21
CA PHE A 141 -20.97 7.30 -1.22
C PHE A 141 -22.01 7.40 -2.37
N TYR A 142 -22.52 6.26 -2.83
CA TYR A 142 -23.59 6.22 -3.83
C TYR A 142 -24.87 6.89 -3.34
N LEU A 143 -25.30 6.63 -2.09
CA LEU A 143 -26.48 7.26 -1.48
C LEU A 143 -26.32 8.75 -1.32
N ILE A 144 -25.13 9.21 -0.91
CA ILE A 144 -24.78 10.63 -0.87
C ILE A 144 -24.97 11.23 -2.27
N HIS A 145 -24.45 10.62 -3.31
CA HIS A 145 -24.62 11.09 -4.68
C HIS A 145 -26.11 11.12 -5.11
N LYS A 146 -26.84 10.03 -4.90
CA LYS A 146 -28.26 9.93 -5.28
C LYS A 146 -29.11 11.03 -4.65
N ASN A 147 -28.91 11.32 -3.37
CA ASN A 147 -29.61 12.41 -2.66
C ASN A 147 -29.19 13.80 -3.13
N LEU A 148 -28.12 13.90 -3.90
CA LEU A 148 -27.51 15.14 -4.36
C LEU A 148 -27.85 15.49 -5.81
N LEU A 149 -28.56 14.61 -6.53
CA LEU A 149 -29.02 14.83 -7.92
C LEU A 149 -30.10 15.92 -8.05
N SER A 150 -30.39 16.69 -6.98
CA SER A 150 -31.24 17.87 -7.08
C SER A 150 -30.60 18.93 -7.98
N SER A 151 -31.41 19.61 -8.77
CA SER A 151 -31.04 20.61 -9.79
C SER A 151 -30.04 21.68 -9.35
N THR A 152 -29.95 21.94 -8.06
CA THR A 152 -29.05 22.93 -7.43
C THR A 152 -27.55 22.55 -7.55
N TYR A 153 -27.21 21.27 -7.61
CA TYR A 153 -25.82 20.82 -7.69
C TYR A 153 -25.15 21.18 -9.03
N TYR A 154 -25.84 20.96 -10.13
CA TYR A 154 -25.30 21.25 -11.47
C TYR A 154 -25.17 22.74 -11.75
N TYR A 155 -26.03 23.59 -11.15
CA TYR A 155 -25.98 25.04 -11.33
C TYR A 155 -24.71 25.68 -10.75
N PHE A 156 -24.16 25.14 -9.64
CA PHE A 156 -22.96 25.71 -9.00
C PHE A 156 -21.64 25.24 -9.62
N ILE A 157 -21.62 24.15 -10.40
CA ILE A 157 -20.38 23.54 -10.91
C ILE A 157 -19.93 24.11 -12.25
N ASP A 158 -20.79 24.84 -12.95
CA ASP A 158 -20.54 25.29 -14.33
C ASP A 158 -19.46 26.41 -14.46
N LYS A 159 -18.82 26.80 -13.34
CA LYS A 159 -17.68 27.76 -13.35
C LYS A 159 -16.35 27.04 -13.47
N ILE A 160 -15.92 26.78 -14.72
CA ILE A 160 -14.65 26.16 -15.11
C ILE A 160 -13.41 26.79 -14.42
N GLU A 161 -13.43 28.10 -14.18
CA GLU A 161 -12.33 28.80 -13.49
C GLU A 161 -12.14 28.36 -12.02
N LYS A 162 -13.22 28.09 -11.33
CA LYS A 162 -13.18 27.62 -9.93
C LYS A 162 -12.55 26.23 -9.82
N SER A 163 -12.77 25.37 -10.82
CA SER A 163 -12.26 24.00 -10.90
C SER A 163 -10.74 23.94 -10.98
N LYS A 164 -10.10 24.78 -11.80
CA LYS A 164 -8.63 24.82 -11.94
C LYS A 164 -7.95 25.31 -10.65
N LYS A 165 -8.50 26.30 -9.97
CA LYS A 165 -7.98 26.77 -8.68
C LYS A 165 -8.08 25.69 -7.62
N MET A 166 -9.19 24.95 -7.58
CA MET A 166 -9.37 23.83 -6.65
C MET A 166 -8.41 22.69 -6.93
N PHE A 167 -8.18 22.36 -8.19
CA PHE A 167 -7.16 21.38 -8.59
C PHE A 167 -5.78 21.77 -8.07
N VAL A 168 -5.31 22.98 -8.40
CA VAL A 168 -3.96 23.43 -8.01
C VAL A 168 -3.82 23.50 -6.50
N SER A 169 -4.79 24.07 -5.77
CA SER A 169 -4.70 24.17 -4.31
C SER A 169 -4.68 22.78 -3.64
N THR A 170 -5.53 21.85 -4.08
CA THR A 170 -5.57 20.48 -3.54
C THR A 170 -4.29 19.73 -3.90
N LEU A 171 -3.77 19.89 -5.11
CA LEU A 171 -2.51 19.30 -5.55
C LEU A 171 -1.34 19.80 -4.69
N VAL A 172 -1.23 21.10 -4.45
CA VAL A 172 -0.17 21.67 -3.60
C VAL A 172 -0.26 21.11 -2.17
N ILE A 173 -1.46 21.08 -1.58
CA ILE A 173 -1.66 20.52 -0.23
C ILE A 173 -1.26 19.04 -0.20
N SER A 174 -1.66 18.25 -1.22
CA SER A 174 -1.29 16.84 -1.29
C SER A 174 0.21 16.63 -1.39
N LEU A 175 0.90 17.42 -2.22
CA LEU A 175 2.35 17.37 -2.37
C LEU A 175 3.07 17.76 -1.07
N LEU A 176 2.55 18.72 -0.30
CA LEU A 176 3.09 19.08 1.02
C LEU A 176 3.00 17.91 2.00
N PHE A 177 1.89 17.17 2.03
CA PHE A 177 1.74 16.00 2.91
C PHE A 177 2.66 14.86 2.48
N VAL A 178 2.76 14.58 1.19
CA VAL A 178 3.69 13.57 0.66
C VAL A 178 5.14 13.97 0.94
N SER A 179 5.51 15.23 0.69
CA SER A 179 6.86 15.75 0.96
C SER A 179 7.21 15.70 2.45
N TYR A 180 6.26 16.03 3.33
CA TYR A 180 6.44 15.87 4.77
C TYR A 180 6.78 14.42 5.15
N THR A 181 6.07 13.45 4.56
CA THR A 181 6.31 12.03 4.84
C THR A 181 7.74 11.61 4.52
N PHE A 182 8.25 12.05 3.37
CA PHE A 182 9.63 11.77 2.96
C PHE A 182 10.65 12.61 3.75
N GLY A 183 10.34 13.87 4.05
CA GLY A 183 11.23 14.76 4.81
C GLY A 183 11.51 14.30 6.24
N VAL A 184 10.56 13.60 6.88
CA VAL A 184 10.73 13.05 8.24
C VAL A 184 11.15 11.57 8.24
N ALA A 185 11.42 10.98 7.08
CA ALA A 185 11.89 9.61 6.96
C ALA A 185 13.41 9.54 7.19
N THR A 186 13.86 8.51 7.91
CA THR A 186 15.27 8.23 8.17
C THR A 186 15.87 7.37 7.04
N ASN A 187 17.20 7.29 6.96
CA ASN A 187 17.87 6.38 6.02
C ASN A 187 17.45 4.91 6.23
N ALA A 188 17.18 4.52 7.48
CA ALA A 188 16.67 3.19 7.81
C ALA A 188 15.23 2.98 7.26
N ASP A 189 14.38 4.01 7.31
CA ASP A 189 13.04 3.98 6.72
C ASP A 189 13.10 3.78 5.20
N TYR A 190 13.99 4.51 4.51
CA TYR A 190 14.19 4.34 3.06
C TYR A 190 14.72 2.96 2.69
N SER A 191 15.69 2.43 3.45
CA SER A 191 16.21 1.08 3.24
C SER A 191 15.13 0.02 3.41
N ARG A 192 14.27 0.14 4.43
CA ARG A 192 13.16 -0.79 4.66
C ARG A 192 12.08 -0.69 3.59
N LEU A 193 11.76 0.53 3.14
CA LEU A 193 10.83 0.78 2.04
C LEU A 193 11.32 0.13 0.73
N SER A 194 12.61 0.23 0.43
CA SER A 194 13.21 -0.35 -0.78
C SER A 194 13.29 -1.87 -0.72
N LYS A 195 13.70 -2.44 0.43
CA LYS A 195 13.90 -3.90 0.57
C LYS A 195 12.64 -4.69 0.89
N GLN A 196 11.62 -4.03 1.44
CA GLN A 196 10.32 -4.60 1.82
C GLN A 196 10.36 -5.83 2.76
N TRP A 197 11.42 -6.02 3.54
CA TRP A 197 11.55 -7.16 4.44
C TRP A 197 10.53 -7.16 5.58
N ASN A 198 10.08 -5.99 6.02
CA ASN A 198 9.07 -5.84 7.06
C ASN A 198 7.93 -4.96 6.54
N ARG A 199 6.95 -5.61 5.89
CA ARG A 199 5.80 -4.93 5.29
C ARG A 199 4.90 -4.27 6.34
N ILE A 200 4.79 -4.88 7.53
CA ILE A 200 4.04 -4.31 8.66
C ILE A 200 4.62 -2.94 9.03
N TYR A 201 5.94 -2.88 9.23
CA TYR A 201 6.62 -1.63 9.53
C TYR A 201 6.39 -0.55 8.46
N ILE A 202 6.41 -0.93 7.18
CA ILE A 202 6.20 0.01 6.08
C ILE A 202 4.79 0.59 6.13
N VAL A 203 3.77 -0.24 6.33
CA VAL A 203 2.39 0.21 6.45
C VAL A 203 2.18 1.07 7.71
N GLU A 204 2.81 0.71 8.83
CA GLU A 204 2.76 1.52 10.06
C GLU A 204 3.46 2.87 9.92
N ARG A 205 4.50 2.94 9.10
CA ARG A 205 5.31 4.15 8.95
C ARG A 205 4.83 5.05 7.83
N PHE A 206 4.47 4.47 6.68
CA PHE A 206 4.17 5.18 5.44
C PHE A 206 2.70 5.05 4.99
N GLY A 207 1.89 4.23 5.63
CA GLY A 207 0.51 3.95 5.22
C GLY A 207 0.40 2.89 4.12
N ILE A 208 -0.84 2.42 3.90
CA ILE A 208 -1.11 1.32 2.98
C ILE A 208 -0.98 1.77 1.51
N ILE A 209 -1.38 3.00 1.19
CA ILE A 209 -1.36 3.47 -0.21
C ILE A 209 0.09 3.60 -0.68
N MET A 210 0.97 4.22 0.13
CA MET A 210 2.40 4.31 -0.22
C MET A 210 3.05 2.94 -0.31
N TYR A 211 2.72 2.01 0.59
CA TYR A 211 3.20 0.64 0.51
C TYR A 211 2.85 0.00 -0.83
N GLN A 212 1.58 0.05 -1.25
CA GLN A 212 1.13 -0.55 -2.51
C GLN A 212 1.71 0.15 -3.74
N CYS A 213 1.85 1.49 -3.71
CA CYS A 213 2.53 2.21 -4.80
C CYS A 213 3.99 1.79 -4.94
N ASN A 214 4.72 1.67 -3.82
CA ASN A 214 6.10 1.21 -3.83
C ASN A 214 6.21 -0.25 -4.31
N ASP A 215 5.33 -1.12 -3.84
CA ASP A 215 5.29 -2.53 -4.23
C ASP A 215 5.02 -2.68 -5.73
N PHE A 216 4.09 -1.90 -6.29
CA PHE A 216 3.83 -1.85 -7.73
C PHE A 216 5.07 -1.44 -8.53
N VAL A 217 5.80 -0.42 -8.07
CA VAL A 217 7.06 -0.01 -8.72
C VAL A 217 8.11 -1.13 -8.66
N GLN A 218 8.24 -1.81 -7.51
CA GLN A 218 9.16 -2.94 -7.36
C GLN A 218 8.76 -4.12 -8.25
N PHE A 219 7.47 -4.38 -8.40
CA PHE A 219 6.96 -5.42 -9.29
C PHE A 219 7.25 -5.12 -10.77
N LEU A 220 7.13 -3.84 -11.19
CA LEU A 220 7.36 -3.44 -12.58
C LEU A 220 8.85 -3.37 -12.96
N ARG A 221 9.75 -3.07 -12.03
CA ARG A 221 11.19 -2.87 -12.31
C ARG A 221 11.84 -4.03 -13.08
N PRO A 222 11.72 -5.31 -12.65
CA PRO A 222 12.34 -6.42 -13.39
C PRO A 222 11.76 -6.56 -14.80
N GLN A 223 10.46 -6.34 -14.98
CA GLN A 223 9.78 -6.46 -16.26
C GLN A 223 10.24 -5.37 -17.24
N LEU A 224 10.35 -4.12 -16.76
CA LEU A 224 10.86 -3.01 -17.56
C LEU A 224 12.35 -3.16 -17.89
N SER A 225 13.16 -3.61 -16.93
CA SER A 225 14.60 -3.83 -17.17
C SER A 225 14.85 -4.96 -18.20
N SER A 226 14.01 -5.99 -18.23
CA SER A 226 14.10 -7.04 -19.24
C SER A 226 13.76 -6.54 -20.65
N LEU A 227 12.90 -5.51 -20.76
CA LEU A 227 12.52 -4.92 -22.04
C LEU A 227 13.56 -3.90 -22.59
N PHE A 228 14.23 -3.15 -21.70
CA PHE A 228 15.06 -2.00 -22.09
C PHE A 228 16.54 -2.11 -21.68
N GLY A 229 16.95 -3.15 -20.95
CA GLY A 229 18.29 -3.25 -20.38
C GLY A 229 19.02 -4.55 -20.70
N GLN A 230 18.48 -5.41 -21.57
CA GLN A 230 19.01 -6.74 -21.82
C GLN A 230 20.45 -6.71 -22.38
N GLU A 231 20.72 -5.85 -23.34
CA GLU A 231 22.07 -5.73 -23.93
C GLU A 231 23.12 -5.30 -22.90
N LYS A 232 22.78 -4.32 -22.06
CA LYS A 232 23.68 -3.85 -21.00
C LYS A 232 23.92 -4.93 -19.93
N ALA A 233 22.87 -5.66 -19.54
CA ALA A 233 22.98 -6.77 -18.58
C ALA A 233 23.84 -7.91 -19.11
N VAL A 234 23.71 -8.25 -20.41
CA VAL A 234 24.56 -9.24 -21.08
C VAL A 234 26.01 -8.79 -21.12
N LEU A 235 26.28 -7.53 -21.44
CA LEU A 235 27.64 -6.97 -21.44
C LEU A 235 28.26 -6.98 -20.03
N GLU A 236 27.51 -6.60 -19.00
CA GLU A 236 27.99 -6.64 -17.61
C GLU A 236 28.27 -8.09 -17.15
N PHE A 237 27.39 -9.04 -17.53
CA PHE A 237 27.56 -10.45 -17.25
C PHE A 237 28.83 -11.00 -17.92
N ASN A 238 29.01 -10.79 -19.23
CA ASN A 238 30.18 -11.22 -19.97
C ASN A 238 31.46 -10.60 -19.38
N ASN A 239 31.47 -9.29 -19.15
CA ASN A 239 32.61 -8.60 -18.52
C ASN A 239 32.97 -9.14 -17.13
N TYR A 240 31.99 -9.62 -16.36
CA TYR A 240 32.23 -10.25 -15.06
C TYR A 240 32.93 -11.60 -15.23
N PHE A 241 32.44 -12.44 -16.17
CA PHE A 241 33.02 -13.78 -16.39
C PHE A 241 34.35 -13.73 -17.13
N ASP A 242 34.53 -12.79 -18.07
CA ASP A 242 35.79 -12.58 -18.77
C ASP A 242 36.93 -12.11 -17.85
N LYS A 243 36.58 -11.37 -16.78
CA LYS A 243 37.53 -10.93 -15.76
C LYS A 243 37.72 -11.91 -14.60
N LYS A 244 36.90 -12.98 -14.56
CA LYS A 244 37.00 -13.99 -13.52
C LYS A 244 38.28 -14.81 -13.74
N GLU A 245 39.18 -14.74 -12.77
CA GLU A 245 40.40 -15.61 -12.82
C GLU A 245 40.02 -17.07 -12.95
N GLU A 246 40.77 -17.78 -13.77
CA GLU A 246 40.64 -19.24 -13.87
C GLU A 246 40.77 -19.90 -12.49
N HIS A 247 39.89 -20.86 -12.23
CA HIS A 247 39.91 -21.58 -10.94
C HIS A 247 41.21 -22.34 -10.82
N LYS A 248 42.09 -21.91 -9.91
CA LYS A 248 43.33 -22.61 -9.60
C LYS A 248 43.01 -23.82 -8.71
N ASP A 249 43.44 -24.96 -9.13
CA ASP A 249 43.30 -26.16 -8.34
C ASP A 249 44.05 -26.05 -7.01
N ASN A 250 43.43 -26.56 -5.96
CA ASN A 250 44.00 -26.60 -4.61
C ASN A 250 43.95 -28.05 -4.08
N LYS A 251 44.50 -28.28 -2.89
CA LYS A 251 44.58 -29.64 -2.29
C LYS A 251 43.22 -30.32 -2.09
N TYR A 252 42.13 -29.63 -2.21
CA TYR A 252 40.76 -30.14 -2.07
C TYR A 252 40.07 -30.36 -3.43
N THR A 253 40.66 -29.89 -4.53
CA THR A 253 40.06 -30.05 -5.85
C THR A 253 39.94 -31.55 -6.19
N GLY A 254 38.70 -31.94 -6.54
CA GLY A 254 38.41 -33.34 -6.90
C GLY A 254 38.22 -34.31 -5.74
N ILE A 255 38.35 -33.91 -4.46
CA ILE A 255 38.22 -34.78 -3.28
C ILE A 255 36.85 -35.49 -3.20
N LEU A 256 35.82 -34.90 -3.80
CA LEU A 256 34.45 -35.44 -3.85
C LEU A 256 34.14 -36.09 -5.20
N LYS A 257 35.11 -36.27 -6.10
CA LYS A 257 34.89 -36.89 -7.39
C LYS A 257 34.34 -38.31 -7.20
N GLY A 258 33.19 -38.62 -7.83
CA GLY A 258 32.49 -39.88 -7.69
C GLY A 258 31.75 -40.12 -6.38
N LYS A 259 31.61 -39.09 -5.53
CA LYS A 259 30.83 -39.15 -4.29
C LYS A 259 29.46 -38.51 -4.49
N ASN A 260 28.45 -39.00 -3.79
CA ASN A 260 27.18 -38.37 -3.66
C ASN A 260 27.27 -37.25 -2.58
N ILE A 261 26.75 -36.06 -2.90
CA ILE A 261 26.72 -34.94 -1.96
C ILE A 261 25.26 -34.75 -1.56
N VAL A 262 24.98 -34.76 -0.24
CA VAL A 262 23.69 -34.42 0.31
C VAL A 262 23.82 -33.08 1.00
N PHE A 263 23.09 -32.09 0.50
CA PHE A 263 23.05 -30.73 1.08
C PHE A 263 21.80 -30.59 1.91
N ILE A 264 21.94 -30.41 3.22
CA ILE A 264 20.80 -30.19 4.14
C ILE A 264 20.78 -28.70 4.54
N HIS A 265 19.82 -27.96 3.99
CA HIS A 265 19.59 -26.56 4.36
C HIS A 265 18.54 -26.50 5.48
N MET A 266 18.97 -26.14 6.69
CA MET A 266 18.09 -26.02 7.86
C MET A 266 17.79 -24.54 8.11
N GLU A 267 16.62 -24.08 7.66
CA GLU A 267 16.17 -22.70 7.89
C GLU A 267 15.73 -22.51 9.34
N SER A 268 16.10 -21.37 9.92
CA SER A 268 15.73 -20.94 11.30
C SER A 268 16.23 -21.87 12.43
N MET A 269 17.05 -22.85 12.13
CA MET A 269 17.66 -23.69 13.16
C MET A 269 18.80 -22.93 13.86
N GLN A 270 18.75 -22.89 15.19
CA GLN A 270 19.79 -22.26 15.99
C GLN A 270 20.79 -23.30 16.49
N SER A 271 22.08 -22.99 16.41
CA SER A 271 23.16 -23.93 16.76
C SER A 271 23.16 -24.37 18.22
N PHE A 272 22.54 -23.63 19.14
CA PHE A 272 22.48 -24.02 20.56
C PHE A 272 21.67 -25.30 20.79
N LEU A 273 20.81 -25.71 19.85
CA LEU A 273 20.06 -26.97 19.95
C LEU A 273 20.94 -28.20 19.73
N MET A 274 22.10 -28.03 19.11
CA MET A 274 23.07 -29.12 18.90
C MET A 274 23.74 -29.46 20.23
N ASN A 275 23.81 -30.75 20.54
CA ASN A 275 24.32 -31.27 21.82
C ASN A 275 23.54 -30.83 23.09
N LEU A 276 22.40 -30.15 22.91
CA LEU A 276 21.54 -29.81 24.02
C LEU A 276 20.82 -31.05 24.55
N LYS A 277 20.80 -31.20 25.88
CA LYS A 277 20.05 -32.25 26.59
C LYS A 277 18.89 -31.62 27.38
N PHE A 278 17.72 -32.25 27.29
CA PHE A 278 16.55 -31.89 28.07
C PHE A 278 16.08 -33.13 28.83
N ASN A 279 15.99 -33.05 30.14
CA ASN A 279 15.69 -34.19 31.04
C ASN A 279 16.61 -35.42 30.79
N GLY A 280 17.86 -35.17 30.41
CA GLY A 280 18.83 -36.25 30.16
C GLY A 280 18.83 -36.80 28.74
N GLU A 281 17.86 -36.44 27.91
CA GLU A 281 17.76 -36.86 26.49
C GLU A 281 18.27 -35.77 25.55
N GLU A 282 18.93 -36.19 24.45
CA GLU A 282 19.41 -35.26 23.42
C GLU A 282 18.25 -34.70 22.61
N VAL A 283 18.23 -33.38 22.41
CA VAL A 283 17.20 -32.70 21.61
C VAL A 283 17.37 -33.00 20.13
N THR A 284 18.63 -33.17 19.66
CA THR A 284 18.96 -33.39 18.26
C THR A 284 19.86 -34.62 18.09
N PRO A 285 19.42 -35.83 18.49
CA PRO A 285 20.31 -37.02 18.51
C PRO A 285 20.83 -37.44 17.14
N ASN A 286 20.05 -37.24 16.08
CA ASN A 286 20.45 -37.59 14.73
C ASN A 286 21.42 -36.57 14.14
N LEU A 287 21.24 -35.27 14.41
CA LEU A 287 22.17 -34.25 13.96
C LEU A 287 23.51 -34.30 14.72
N ASN A 288 23.47 -34.66 16.01
CA ASN A 288 24.67 -34.80 16.82
C ASN A 288 25.56 -35.99 16.34
N LYS A 289 25.02 -36.94 15.57
CA LYS A 289 25.74 -38.08 14.98
C LYS A 289 26.32 -37.79 13.61
N LEU A 290 25.86 -36.72 12.93
CA LEU A 290 26.39 -36.31 11.63
C LEU A 290 27.69 -35.51 11.80
#